data_bb8cda1288b7c6e79e42019d2a485b86
#
_entry.id   bb8cda1288b7c6e79e42019d2a485b86
#
_cell.length_a   1.000
_cell.length_b   1.000
_cell.length_c   1.000
_cell.angle_alpha   90.00
_cell.angle_beta   90.00
_cell.angle_gamma   90.00
#
_symmetry.space_group_name_H-M   'P 1'
#
loop_
_entity.id
_entity.type
_entity.pdbx_description
1 polymer ?
#
loop_
_entity_poly.entity_id
_entity_poly.type
_entity_poly.pdbx_seq_one_letter_code
_entity_poly.pdbx_strand_id
1 'polypeptide(L)'
;MSRRALRRWCIALAVFFAAYFALRTSRAAMNWLWYGAVLPVEQWLGRLCGRLTLSVGEVLILTAVFCAILWLPNVPRRIIAARGRRWGMALRLTLTALCAVLTVYAGFCLTWGIGYNTDSFQEKSGIHARPSTAETLAEVTAYFAGNLAACADDVPRDESGVCTLDRQAVLNRSTSALDVLCGEFPFLRAETGGAKGFACSRALSALRFTGFYFPFTGEPNVNMDSPAAFLPATVCHELAHQRGITAEEECNFIGILAAVRSEDTGYRYSGWLTGFGYLFNALYSADREAWQTIRDALPDTVVADLRADNAYWAQFRGVVSKVSDTVYDGFLKSNGDTDGSKSYGVVTDLLVAYFG
;
A
#
# COMPACT_ATOMS: atom_id res chain seq x y z
N MET A 1 -13.19 -17.27 -29.10
CA MET A 1 -13.24 -18.45 -28.21
C MET A 1 -14.49 -19.27 -28.50
N SER A 2 -14.44 -20.63 -28.50
CA SER A 2 -15.61 -21.47 -28.70
C SER A 2 -16.55 -21.49 -27.50
N ARG A 3 -17.85 -21.82 -27.67
CA ARG A 3 -18.80 -21.96 -26.55
C ARG A 3 -18.35 -23.02 -25.52
N ARG A 4 -17.75 -24.11 -26.02
CA ARG A 4 -17.21 -25.19 -25.15
C ARG A 4 -16.05 -24.70 -24.28
N ALA A 5 -15.13 -23.91 -24.86
CA ALA A 5 -13.99 -23.34 -24.13
C ALA A 5 -14.45 -22.35 -23.07
N LEU A 6 -15.41 -21.46 -23.40
CA LEU A 6 -15.95 -20.51 -22.44
C LEU A 6 -16.63 -21.21 -21.25
N ARG A 7 -17.47 -22.26 -21.54
CA ARG A 7 -18.09 -23.03 -20.47
C ARG A 7 -17.08 -23.72 -19.56
N ARG A 8 -16.01 -24.31 -20.15
CA ARG A 8 -14.94 -24.93 -19.34
C ARG A 8 -14.24 -23.91 -18.46
N TRP A 9 -13.99 -22.71 -18.98
CA TRP A 9 -13.38 -21.62 -18.22
C TRP A 9 -14.25 -21.16 -17.06
N CYS A 10 -15.56 -20.94 -17.29
CA CYS A 10 -16.51 -20.60 -16.21
C CYS A 10 -16.54 -21.68 -15.11
N ILE A 11 -16.56 -22.97 -15.50
CA ILE A 11 -16.56 -24.08 -14.52
C ILE A 11 -15.27 -24.09 -13.72
N ALA A 12 -14.11 -23.93 -14.37
CA ALA A 12 -12.81 -23.91 -13.69
C ALA A 12 -12.72 -22.77 -12.65
N LEU A 13 -13.19 -21.57 -13.02
CA LEU A 13 -13.25 -20.44 -12.09
C LEU A 13 -14.22 -20.70 -10.92
N ALA A 14 -15.39 -21.26 -11.19
CA ALA A 14 -16.36 -21.60 -10.14
C ALA A 14 -15.78 -22.62 -9.14
N VAL A 15 -15.12 -23.66 -9.65
CA VAL A 15 -14.44 -24.67 -8.80
C VAL A 15 -13.31 -24.04 -8.00
N PHE A 16 -12.49 -23.18 -8.66
CA PHE A 16 -11.40 -22.48 -8.00
C PHE A 16 -11.93 -21.62 -6.84
N PHE A 17 -12.92 -20.75 -7.07
CA PHE A 17 -13.45 -19.90 -6.02
C PHE A 17 -14.12 -20.68 -4.90
N ALA A 18 -14.85 -21.76 -5.22
CA ALA A 18 -15.43 -22.63 -4.19
C ALA A 18 -14.33 -23.25 -3.30
N ALA A 19 -13.23 -23.74 -3.90
CA ALA A 19 -12.10 -24.29 -3.16
C ALA A 19 -11.38 -23.20 -2.33
N TYR A 20 -11.11 -22.02 -2.93
CA TYR A 20 -10.46 -20.91 -2.24
C TYR A 20 -11.27 -20.43 -1.03
N PHE A 21 -12.58 -20.20 -1.20
CA PHE A 21 -13.46 -19.74 -0.10
C PHE A 21 -13.66 -20.79 0.99
N ALA A 22 -13.58 -22.07 0.65
CA ALA A 22 -13.55 -23.14 1.65
C ALA A 22 -12.22 -23.18 2.42
N LEU A 23 -11.07 -23.07 1.72
CA LEU A 23 -9.76 -23.11 2.33
C LEU A 23 -9.48 -21.89 3.23
N ARG A 24 -9.91 -20.69 2.85
CA ARG A 24 -9.66 -19.47 3.63
C ARG A 24 -10.26 -19.48 5.03
N THR A 25 -11.19 -20.40 5.33
CA THR A 25 -11.73 -20.57 6.69
C THR A 25 -10.73 -21.23 7.64
N SER A 26 -9.66 -21.84 7.12
CA SER A 26 -8.62 -22.49 7.90
C SER A 26 -7.35 -21.64 7.92
N ARG A 27 -7.14 -20.89 9.01
CA ARG A 27 -5.91 -20.08 9.21
C ARG A 27 -4.63 -20.90 9.07
N ALA A 28 -4.62 -22.13 9.62
CA ALA A 28 -3.46 -23.04 9.51
C ALA A 28 -3.14 -23.38 8.04
N ALA A 29 -4.16 -23.65 7.22
CA ALA A 29 -3.97 -23.89 5.79
C ALA A 29 -3.46 -22.63 5.06
N MET A 30 -3.98 -21.44 5.42
CA MET A 30 -3.53 -20.17 4.85
C MET A 30 -2.09 -19.85 5.25
N ASN A 31 -1.71 -20.01 6.51
CA ASN A 31 -0.33 -19.86 6.97
C ASN A 31 0.63 -20.80 6.21
N TRP A 32 0.24 -22.08 6.09
CA TRP A 32 1.06 -23.06 5.38
C TRP A 32 1.26 -22.69 3.90
N LEU A 33 0.19 -22.28 3.20
CA LEU A 33 0.26 -21.85 1.81
C LEU A 33 1.07 -20.57 1.66
N TRP A 34 0.83 -19.58 2.52
CA TRP A 34 1.46 -18.28 2.45
C TRP A 34 2.97 -18.37 2.68
N TYR A 35 3.35 -18.83 3.86
CA TYR A 35 4.77 -18.89 4.25
C TYR A 35 5.54 -20.02 3.57
N GLY A 36 4.87 -21.12 3.21
CA GLY A 36 5.51 -22.26 2.58
C GLY A 36 5.66 -22.17 1.06
N ALA A 37 4.82 -21.39 0.39
CA ALA A 37 4.82 -21.37 -1.06
C ALA A 37 4.67 -19.96 -1.66
N VAL A 38 3.62 -19.22 -1.32
CA VAL A 38 3.26 -17.98 -2.03
C VAL A 38 4.28 -16.88 -1.79
N LEU A 39 4.51 -16.51 -0.54
CA LEU A 39 5.45 -15.45 -0.16
C LEU A 39 6.88 -15.71 -0.65
N PRO A 40 7.46 -16.92 -0.54
CA PRO A 40 8.77 -17.22 -1.11
C PRO A 40 8.83 -17.02 -2.64
N VAL A 41 7.74 -17.38 -3.36
CA VAL A 41 7.66 -17.18 -4.81
C VAL A 41 7.58 -15.70 -5.15
N GLU A 42 6.74 -14.92 -4.44
CA GLU A 42 6.66 -13.47 -4.66
C GLU A 42 7.98 -12.76 -4.36
N GLN A 43 8.66 -13.13 -3.28
CA GLN A 43 9.97 -12.59 -2.94
C GLN A 43 11.03 -12.95 -3.97
N TRP A 44 10.99 -14.17 -4.52
CA TRP A 44 11.85 -14.57 -5.63
C TRP A 44 11.56 -13.76 -6.90
N LEU A 45 10.27 -13.58 -7.26
CA LEU A 45 9.86 -12.73 -8.38
C LEU A 45 10.31 -11.29 -8.15
N GLY A 46 10.12 -10.72 -6.96
CA GLY A 46 10.57 -9.38 -6.60
C GLY A 46 12.07 -9.20 -6.75
N ARG A 47 12.89 -10.20 -6.36
CA ARG A 47 14.34 -10.19 -6.62
C ARG A 47 14.67 -10.21 -8.11
N LEU A 48 13.97 -11.04 -8.88
CA LEU A 48 14.19 -11.15 -10.32
C LEU A 48 13.82 -9.84 -11.03
N CYS A 49 12.62 -9.31 -10.76
CA CYS A 49 12.15 -8.04 -11.29
C CYS A 49 13.01 -6.87 -10.79
N GLY A 50 13.50 -6.93 -9.55
CA GLY A 50 14.38 -5.92 -8.95
C GLY A 50 15.71 -5.69 -9.70
N ARG A 51 16.12 -6.61 -10.59
CA ARG A 51 17.27 -6.42 -11.47
C ARG A 51 17.00 -5.45 -12.63
N LEU A 52 15.75 -5.15 -12.90
CA LEU A 52 15.34 -4.22 -13.94
C LEU A 52 15.14 -2.83 -13.33
N THR A 53 15.50 -1.78 -14.03
CA THR A 53 15.33 -0.39 -13.57
C THR A 53 13.89 0.09 -13.65
N LEU A 54 13.10 -0.49 -14.56
CA LEU A 54 11.68 -0.17 -14.73
C LEU A 54 10.78 -1.13 -13.93
N SER A 55 9.59 -0.71 -13.57
CA SER A 55 8.58 -1.56 -12.95
C SER A 55 7.97 -2.50 -13.98
N VAL A 56 8.14 -3.81 -13.78
CA VAL A 56 7.48 -4.85 -14.58
C VAL A 56 5.97 -4.82 -14.34
N GLY A 57 5.55 -4.55 -13.10
CA GLY A 57 4.15 -4.35 -12.74
C GLY A 57 3.50 -3.22 -13.55
N GLU A 58 4.19 -2.08 -13.68
CA GLU A 58 3.71 -0.97 -14.52
C GLU A 58 3.54 -1.38 -15.98
N VAL A 59 4.52 -2.09 -16.55
CA VAL A 59 4.43 -2.58 -17.93
C VAL A 59 3.24 -3.53 -18.12
N LEU A 60 2.98 -4.41 -17.16
CA LEU A 60 1.83 -5.32 -17.20
C LEU A 60 0.50 -4.56 -17.12
N ILE A 61 0.39 -3.56 -16.22
CA ILE A 61 -0.79 -2.71 -16.09
C ILE A 61 -1.04 -1.94 -17.39
N LEU A 62 -0.03 -1.26 -17.92
CA LEU A 62 -0.15 -0.50 -19.16
C LEU A 62 -0.51 -1.40 -20.36
N THR A 63 0.06 -2.61 -20.42
CA THR A 63 -0.28 -3.61 -21.44
C THR A 63 -1.75 -4.03 -21.32
N ALA A 64 -2.24 -4.28 -20.11
CA ALA A 64 -3.64 -4.64 -19.88
C ALA A 64 -4.60 -3.51 -20.29
N VAL A 65 -4.26 -2.26 -19.93
CA VAL A 65 -5.02 -1.06 -20.33
C VAL A 65 -5.02 -0.92 -21.86
N PHE A 66 -3.88 -1.04 -22.50
CA PHE A 66 -3.75 -0.98 -23.96
C PHE A 66 -4.60 -2.05 -24.66
N CYS A 67 -4.53 -3.31 -24.18
CA CYS A 67 -5.37 -4.39 -24.68
C CYS A 67 -6.88 -4.08 -24.52
N ALA A 68 -7.28 -3.51 -23.39
CA ALA A 68 -8.66 -3.11 -23.15
C ALA A 68 -9.10 -1.99 -24.12
N ILE A 69 -8.26 -0.97 -24.34
CA ILE A 69 -8.52 0.12 -25.30
C ILE A 69 -8.72 -0.42 -26.72
N LEU A 70 -7.92 -1.40 -27.12
CA LEU A 70 -8.07 -2.05 -28.44
C LEU A 70 -9.32 -2.94 -28.52
N TRP A 71 -9.67 -3.60 -27.42
CA TRP A 71 -10.78 -4.56 -27.40
C TRP A 71 -12.15 -3.89 -27.31
N LEU A 72 -12.31 -2.87 -26.48
CA LEU A 72 -13.61 -2.20 -26.21
C LEU A 72 -14.33 -1.69 -27.47
N PRO A 73 -13.68 -0.96 -28.40
CA PRO A 73 -14.34 -0.47 -29.62
C PRO A 73 -14.79 -1.59 -30.57
N ASN A 74 -14.19 -2.79 -30.45
CA ASN A 74 -14.57 -3.93 -31.27
C ASN A 74 -15.80 -4.68 -30.75
N VAL A 75 -16.22 -4.44 -29.50
CA VAL A 75 -17.41 -5.07 -28.91
C VAL A 75 -18.69 -4.74 -29.70
N PRO A 76 -19.08 -3.45 -29.88
CA PRO A 76 -20.27 -3.09 -30.64
C PRO A 76 -20.20 -3.55 -32.08
N ARG A 77 -19.02 -3.45 -32.75
CA ARG A 77 -18.81 -3.94 -34.12
C ARG A 77 -19.14 -5.43 -34.27
N ARG A 78 -18.67 -6.25 -33.32
CA ARG A 78 -18.92 -7.72 -33.35
C ARG A 78 -20.38 -8.04 -33.04
N ILE A 79 -21.07 -7.28 -32.16
CA ILE A 79 -22.50 -7.47 -31.89
C ILE A 79 -23.33 -7.11 -33.12
N ILE A 80 -23.03 -5.99 -33.76
CA ILE A 80 -23.76 -5.55 -34.98
C ILE A 80 -23.56 -6.53 -36.12
N ALA A 81 -22.33 -7.02 -36.33
CA ALA A 81 -22.00 -8.01 -37.41
C ALA A 81 -22.68 -9.37 -37.20
N ALA A 82 -23.08 -9.71 -35.97
CA ALA A 82 -23.76 -10.98 -35.67
C ALA A 82 -25.26 -10.94 -36.00
N ARG A 83 -25.61 -10.66 -37.27
CA ARG A 83 -27.00 -10.59 -37.76
C ARG A 83 -27.84 -11.77 -37.26
N GLY A 84 -29.03 -11.52 -36.69
CA GLY A 84 -29.95 -12.53 -36.17
C GLY A 84 -29.53 -13.23 -34.86
N ARG A 85 -28.28 -13.01 -34.38
CA ARG A 85 -27.73 -13.61 -33.13
C ARG A 85 -27.07 -12.57 -32.19
N ARG A 86 -27.50 -11.31 -32.27
CA ARG A 86 -26.87 -10.19 -31.51
C ARG A 86 -26.83 -10.44 -29.99
N TRP A 87 -27.94 -10.88 -29.40
CA TRP A 87 -28.01 -11.22 -27.98
C TRP A 87 -27.03 -12.34 -27.58
N GLY A 88 -26.95 -13.40 -28.37
CA GLY A 88 -26.00 -14.48 -28.12
C GLY A 88 -24.54 -14.05 -28.27
N MET A 89 -24.24 -13.07 -29.13
CA MET A 89 -22.91 -12.47 -29.26
C MET A 89 -22.62 -11.55 -28.08
N ALA A 90 -23.56 -10.67 -27.71
CA ALA A 90 -23.41 -9.79 -26.54
C ALA A 90 -23.15 -10.59 -25.26
N LEU A 91 -23.98 -11.58 -24.96
CA LEU A 91 -23.78 -12.48 -23.82
C LEU A 91 -22.42 -13.15 -23.82
N ARG A 92 -21.99 -13.65 -24.98
CA ARG A 92 -20.68 -14.30 -25.11
C ARG A 92 -19.53 -13.35 -24.85
N LEU A 93 -19.59 -12.10 -25.34
CA LEU A 93 -18.54 -11.10 -25.10
C LEU A 93 -18.52 -10.67 -23.64
N THR A 94 -19.70 -10.44 -23.03
CA THR A 94 -19.81 -10.13 -21.60
C THR A 94 -19.25 -11.25 -20.72
N LEU A 95 -19.61 -12.51 -20.98
CA LEU A 95 -19.08 -13.66 -20.23
C LEU A 95 -17.56 -13.81 -20.44
N THR A 96 -17.06 -13.51 -21.65
CA THR A 96 -15.61 -13.54 -21.89
C THR A 96 -14.88 -12.47 -21.09
N ALA A 97 -15.42 -11.23 -21.04
CA ALA A 97 -14.87 -10.16 -20.22
C ALA A 97 -14.91 -10.50 -18.73
N LEU A 98 -16.06 -11.00 -18.26
CA LEU A 98 -16.23 -11.42 -16.87
C LEU A 98 -15.24 -12.52 -16.49
N CYS A 99 -15.07 -13.55 -17.33
CA CYS A 99 -14.08 -14.61 -17.09
C CYS A 99 -12.65 -14.06 -17.07
N ALA A 100 -12.31 -13.09 -17.92
CA ALA A 100 -10.99 -12.46 -17.89
C ALA A 100 -10.76 -11.72 -16.57
N VAL A 101 -11.70 -10.90 -16.13
CA VAL A 101 -11.63 -10.19 -14.84
C VAL A 101 -11.54 -11.18 -13.68
N LEU A 102 -12.38 -12.21 -13.65
CA LEU A 102 -12.35 -13.24 -12.62
C LEU A 102 -11.05 -14.06 -12.64
N THR A 103 -10.39 -14.20 -13.77
CA THR A 103 -9.07 -14.86 -13.84
C THR A 103 -7.98 -14.00 -13.19
N VAL A 104 -8.01 -12.68 -13.42
CA VAL A 104 -7.10 -11.74 -12.72
C VAL A 104 -7.37 -11.78 -11.22
N TYR A 105 -8.64 -11.75 -10.82
CA TYR A 105 -9.02 -11.83 -9.41
C TYR A 105 -8.64 -13.20 -8.79
N ALA A 106 -8.77 -14.31 -9.51
CA ALA A 106 -8.27 -15.61 -9.05
C ALA A 106 -6.75 -15.61 -8.86
N GLY A 107 -6.01 -14.98 -9.78
CA GLY A 107 -4.58 -14.74 -9.63
C GLY A 107 -4.27 -13.93 -8.37
N PHE A 108 -4.99 -12.83 -8.15
CA PHE A 108 -4.89 -12.03 -6.93
C PHE A 108 -5.18 -12.85 -5.66
N CYS A 109 -6.24 -13.66 -5.65
CA CYS A 109 -6.55 -14.54 -4.53
C CYS A 109 -5.40 -15.52 -4.22
N LEU A 110 -4.72 -16.03 -5.26
CA LEU A 110 -3.59 -16.96 -5.10
C LEU A 110 -2.31 -16.27 -4.62
N THR A 111 -2.04 -15.09 -5.12
CA THR A 111 -0.79 -14.36 -4.80
C THR A 111 -0.93 -13.54 -3.53
N TRP A 112 -2.01 -12.82 -3.34
CA TRP A 112 -2.16 -11.86 -2.23
C TRP A 112 -3.31 -12.17 -1.27
N GLY A 113 -4.45 -12.61 -1.81
CA GLY A 113 -5.66 -12.87 -1.03
C GLY A 113 -5.48 -13.91 0.08
N ILE A 114 -4.52 -14.83 -0.06
CA ILE A 114 -4.13 -15.79 0.98
C ILE A 114 -3.61 -15.05 2.21
N GLY A 115 -2.74 -14.06 2.03
CA GLY A 115 -2.08 -13.32 3.10
C GLY A 115 -3.06 -12.61 4.06
N TYR A 116 -4.21 -12.14 3.59
CA TYR A 116 -5.24 -11.55 4.46
C TYR A 116 -5.87 -12.53 5.47
N ASN A 117 -5.65 -13.83 5.30
CA ASN A 117 -6.21 -14.87 6.16
C ASN A 117 -5.12 -15.63 6.96
N THR A 118 -3.94 -15.02 7.10
CA THR A 118 -2.79 -15.53 7.86
C THR A 118 -2.63 -14.81 9.20
N ASP A 119 -1.64 -15.21 9.98
CA ASP A 119 -1.30 -14.52 11.22
C ASP A 119 -0.79 -13.11 10.90
N SER A 120 -1.34 -12.12 11.59
CA SER A 120 -1.01 -10.71 11.44
C SER A 120 0.37 -10.38 12.03
N PHE A 121 0.87 -9.17 11.76
CA PHE A 121 2.06 -8.64 12.45
C PHE A 121 1.84 -8.60 13.95
N GLN A 122 0.67 -8.12 14.40
CA GLN A 122 0.35 -8.01 15.82
C GLN A 122 0.41 -9.38 16.52
N GLU A 123 -0.15 -10.42 15.89
CA GLU A 123 -0.11 -11.79 16.44
C GLU A 123 1.31 -12.35 16.49
N LYS A 124 2.16 -12.03 15.49
CA LYS A 124 3.55 -12.53 15.43
C LYS A 124 4.52 -11.75 16.33
N SER A 125 4.30 -10.46 16.49
CA SER A 125 5.17 -9.61 17.31
C SER A 125 4.78 -9.54 18.76
N GLY A 126 3.50 -9.81 19.08
CA GLY A 126 2.92 -9.59 20.40
C GLY A 126 2.59 -8.11 20.69
N ILE A 127 2.82 -7.21 19.74
CA ILE A 127 2.46 -5.79 19.85
C ILE A 127 1.03 -5.66 19.36
N HIS A 128 0.12 -5.26 20.23
CA HIS A 128 -1.29 -5.14 19.90
C HIS A 128 -1.77 -3.70 20.01
N ALA A 129 -2.50 -3.25 19.01
CA ALA A 129 -3.23 -1.99 19.08
C ALA A 129 -4.22 -2.03 20.25
N ARG A 130 -4.14 -1.03 21.14
CA ARG A 130 -5.02 -0.89 22.30
C ARG A 130 -5.37 0.57 22.48
N PRO A 131 -6.64 0.88 22.79
CA PRO A 131 -7.02 2.24 23.13
C PRO A 131 -6.14 2.80 24.24
N SER A 132 -5.60 3.98 24.04
CA SER A 132 -4.76 4.68 25.00
C SER A 132 -5.51 5.84 25.65
N THR A 133 -4.98 6.36 26.76
CA THR A 133 -5.48 7.60 27.37
C THR A 133 -5.05 8.80 26.52
N ALA A 134 -5.79 9.92 26.63
CA ALA A 134 -5.40 11.17 25.99
C ALA A 134 -4.02 11.67 26.46
N GLU A 135 -3.69 11.43 27.74
CA GLU A 135 -2.40 11.77 28.32
C GLU A 135 -1.24 11.00 27.66
N THR A 136 -1.34 9.66 27.57
CA THR A 136 -0.32 8.83 26.90
C THR A 136 -0.19 9.20 25.42
N LEU A 137 -1.32 9.45 24.74
CA LEU A 137 -1.31 9.91 23.35
C LEU A 137 -0.58 11.26 23.21
N ALA A 138 -0.81 12.21 24.14
CA ALA A 138 -0.13 13.51 24.12
C ALA A 138 1.38 13.35 24.36
N GLU A 139 1.79 12.49 25.30
CA GLU A 139 3.21 12.20 25.58
C GLU A 139 3.92 11.63 24.36
N VAL A 140 3.34 10.60 23.71
CA VAL A 140 3.93 10.00 22.51
C VAL A 140 3.93 10.98 21.34
N THR A 141 2.88 11.81 21.20
CA THR A 141 2.84 12.84 20.16
C THR A 141 3.94 13.88 20.40
N ALA A 142 4.16 14.32 21.63
CA ALA A 142 5.24 15.24 21.98
C ALA A 142 6.63 14.62 21.76
N TYR A 143 6.80 13.33 22.05
CA TYR A 143 8.02 12.57 21.76
C TYR A 143 8.33 12.57 20.25
N PHE A 144 7.34 12.30 19.42
CA PHE A 144 7.49 12.35 17.94
C PHE A 144 7.80 13.77 17.45
N ALA A 145 7.10 14.78 17.97
CA ALA A 145 7.34 16.18 17.64
C ALA A 145 8.78 16.62 18.00
N GLY A 146 9.29 16.21 19.15
CA GLY A 146 10.65 16.50 19.59
C GLY A 146 11.72 15.88 18.68
N ASN A 147 11.57 14.60 18.34
CA ASN A 147 12.49 13.92 17.43
C ASN A 147 12.41 14.48 15.99
N LEU A 148 11.21 14.82 15.53
CA LEU A 148 10.98 15.46 14.22
C LEU A 148 11.68 16.83 14.17
N ALA A 149 11.53 17.66 15.21
CA ALA A 149 12.19 18.95 15.32
C ALA A 149 13.71 18.80 15.34
N ALA A 150 14.24 17.80 16.06
CA ALA A 150 15.68 17.55 16.17
C ALA A 150 16.35 17.18 14.85
N CYS A 151 15.63 16.58 13.88
CA CYS A 151 16.18 16.20 12.58
C CYS A 151 15.67 17.07 11.41
N ALA A 152 14.86 18.09 11.68
CA ALA A 152 14.24 18.91 10.63
C ALA A 152 15.27 19.67 9.77
N ASP A 153 16.37 20.11 10.35
CA ASP A 153 17.42 20.86 9.66
C ASP A 153 18.47 19.94 9.01
N ASP A 154 18.42 18.64 9.27
CA ASP A 154 19.37 17.65 8.70
C ASP A 154 19.00 17.21 7.27
N VAL A 155 17.84 17.64 6.75
CA VAL A 155 17.38 17.30 5.41
C VAL A 155 17.46 18.50 4.46
N PRO A 156 17.72 18.27 3.14
CA PRO A 156 17.81 19.36 2.17
C PRO A 156 16.43 20.02 1.99
N ARG A 157 16.45 21.35 1.84
CA ARG A 157 15.24 22.17 1.72
C ARG A 157 15.37 23.18 0.59
N ASP A 158 14.24 23.59 0.02
CA ASP A 158 14.17 24.71 -0.93
C ASP A 158 14.10 26.06 -0.19
N GLU A 159 14.01 27.14 -0.99
CA GLU A 159 13.92 28.52 -0.48
C GLU A 159 12.64 28.78 0.35
N SER A 160 11.60 27.97 0.19
CA SER A 160 10.35 28.03 0.95
C SER A 160 10.39 27.17 2.23
N GLY A 161 11.51 26.52 2.51
CA GLY A 161 11.71 25.65 3.64
C GLY A 161 11.13 24.24 3.48
N VAL A 162 10.64 23.88 2.29
CA VAL A 162 10.08 22.55 1.99
C VAL A 162 11.21 21.55 1.72
N CYS A 163 11.07 20.35 2.26
CA CYS A 163 12.01 19.26 2.11
C CYS A 163 12.12 18.77 0.65
N THR A 164 13.37 18.64 0.16
CA THR A 164 13.70 18.30 -1.23
C THR A 164 14.61 17.07 -1.32
N LEU A 165 14.23 15.98 -0.65
CA LEU A 165 14.98 14.74 -0.72
C LEU A 165 15.14 14.26 -2.18
N ASP A 166 16.35 13.80 -2.52
CA ASP A 166 16.60 13.13 -3.79
C ASP A 166 15.86 11.79 -3.82
N ARG A 167 14.81 11.75 -4.62
CA ARG A 167 13.95 10.57 -4.76
C ARG A 167 14.69 9.33 -5.26
N GLN A 168 15.70 9.52 -6.14
CA GLN A 168 16.47 8.39 -6.64
C GLN A 168 17.42 7.86 -5.57
N ALA A 169 18.02 8.74 -4.76
CA ALA A 169 18.82 8.32 -3.62
C ALA A 169 18.00 7.54 -2.58
N VAL A 170 16.75 7.95 -2.33
CA VAL A 170 15.79 7.20 -1.49
C VAL A 170 15.57 5.80 -2.05
N LEU A 171 15.26 5.67 -3.34
CA LEU A 171 15.04 4.35 -3.96
C LEU A 171 16.29 3.47 -3.90
N ASN A 172 17.46 4.02 -4.14
CA ASN A 172 18.72 3.27 -4.14
C ASN A 172 19.04 2.65 -2.77
N ARG A 173 18.56 3.26 -1.68
CA ARG A 173 18.72 2.77 -0.30
C ARG A 173 17.60 1.83 0.15
N SER A 174 16.53 1.69 -0.63
CA SER A 174 15.34 0.97 -0.23
C SER A 174 15.56 -0.52 0.04
N THR A 175 16.51 -1.17 -0.65
CA THR A 175 16.73 -2.62 -0.56
C THR A 175 16.96 -3.12 0.87
N SER A 176 17.63 -2.33 1.71
CA SER A 176 17.93 -2.66 3.10
C SER A 176 17.13 -1.86 4.13
N ALA A 177 16.15 -1.05 3.70
CA ALA A 177 15.46 -0.12 4.58
C ALA A 177 14.69 -0.80 5.74
N LEU A 178 14.23 -2.04 5.56
CA LEU A 178 13.56 -2.82 6.61
C LEU A 178 14.51 -3.71 7.43
N ASP A 179 15.76 -3.86 7.03
CA ASP A 179 16.67 -4.79 7.70
C ASP A 179 16.99 -4.37 9.15
N VAL A 180 16.86 -3.08 9.45
CA VAL A 180 16.98 -2.53 10.81
C VAL A 180 15.99 -3.15 11.79
N LEU A 181 14.85 -3.66 11.32
CA LEU A 181 13.83 -4.31 12.13
C LEU A 181 14.04 -5.83 12.29
N CYS A 182 14.91 -6.46 11.47
CA CYS A 182 15.04 -7.92 11.44
C CYS A 182 15.70 -8.53 12.70
N GLY A 183 16.31 -7.69 13.54
CA GLY A 183 16.82 -8.11 14.86
C GLY A 183 15.69 -8.32 15.86
N GLU A 184 14.71 -7.45 15.86
CA GLU A 184 13.53 -7.50 16.74
C GLU A 184 12.42 -8.36 16.16
N PHE A 185 12.18 -8.29 14.86
CA PHE A 185 11.15 -9.04 14.14
C PHE A 185 11.77 -9.96 13.08
N PRO A 186 12.32 -11.13 13.47
CA PRO A 186 13.03 -12.01 12.53
C PRO A 186 12.19 -12.50 11.36
N PHE A 187 10.86 -12.52 11.49
CA PHE A 187 9.93 -12.90 10.43
C PHE A 187 9.83 -11.88 9.29
N LEU A 188 10.36 -10.66 9.47
CA LEU A 188 10.50 -9.67 8.41
C LEU A 188 11.75 -9.89 7.54
N ARG A 189 12.61 -10.84 7.89
CA ARG A 189 13.85 -11.08 7.14
C ARG A 189 13.54 -11.71 5.79
N ALA A 190 13.95 -11.06 4.71
CA ALA A 190 13.90 -11.60 3.37
C ALA A 190 14.92 -10.89 2.47
N GLU A 191 15.44 -11.63 1.50
CA GLU A 191 16.23 -11.06 0.42
C GLU A 191 15.30 -10.69 -0.72
N THR A 192 15.07 -9.42 -0.95
CA THR A 192 14.12 -8.91 -1.94
C THR A 192 14.74 -7.80 -2.80
N GLY A 193 14.04 -7.37 -3.85
CA GLY A 193 14.39 -6.15 -4.59
C GLY A 193 13.99 -4.90 -3.83
N GLY A 194 14.60 -3.77 -4.15
CA GLY A 194 14.20 -2.46 -3.63
C GLY A 194 12.90 -1.94 -4.26
N ALA A 195 12.39 -0.83 -3.72
CA ALA A 195 11.23 -0.15 -4.27
C ALA A 195 11.56 0.52 -5.61
N LYS A 196 10.54 0.65 -6.46
CA LYS A 196 10.65 1.27 -7.79
C LYS A 196 9.77 2.50 -7.91
N GLY A 197 10.30 3.50 -8.60
CA GLY A 197 9.50 4.65 -8.99
C GLY A 197 8.54 4.27 -10.11
N PHE A 198 7.26 4.62 -9.95
CA PHE A 198 6.24 4.42 -10.96
C PHE A 198 6.29 5.58 -11.96
N ALA A 199 6.51 5.28 -13.25
CA ALA A 199 6.68 6.33 -14.26
C ALA A 199 5.39 7.15 -14.45
N CYS A 200 4.21 6.49 -14.39
CA CYS A 200 2.90 7.14 -14.43
C CYS A 200 2.45 7.69 -13.07
N SER A 201 3.37 8.23 -12.25
CA SER A 201 3.11 8.70 -10.88
C SER A 201 1.96 9.70 -10.78
N ARG A 202 1.79 10.58 -11.78
CA ARG A 202 0.66 11.52 -11.80
C ARG A 202 -0.72 10.84 -11.82
N ALA A 203 -0.80 9.64 -12.42
CA ALA A 203 -2.02 8.84 -12.37
C ALA A 203 -2.26 8.26 -10.98
N LEU A 204 -1.20 7.85 -10.26
CA LEU A 204 -1.31 7.44 -8.85
C LEU A 204 -1.79 8.61 -7.98
N SER A 205 -1.25 9.81 -8.19
CA SER A 205 -1.69 11.01 -7.46
C SER A 205 -3.17 11.32 -7.68
N ALA A 206 -3.66 11.17 -8.92
CA ALA A 206 -5.08 11.36 -9.24
C ALA A 206 -5.99 10.33 -8.55
N LEU A 207 -5.48 9.15 -8.28
CA LEU A 207 -6.12 8.07 -7.51
C LEU A 207 -5.85 8.18 -6.01
N ARG A 208 -4.99 9.13 -5.57
CA ARG A 208 -4.55 9.36 -4.20
C ARG A 208 -3.74 8.19 -3.59
N PHE A 209 -3.00 7.47 -4.43
CA PHE A 209 -2.04 6.47 -3.97
C PHE A 209 -0.64 7.05 -3.83
N THR A 210 -0.01 6.81 -2.70
CA THR A 210 1.41 7.14 -2.44
C THR A 210 2.34 6.04 -2.96
N GLY A 211 1.87 4.80 -3.01
CA GLY A 211 2.53 3.63 -3.54
C GLY A 211 1.57 2.45 -3.64
N PHE A 212 2.08 1.32 -4.07
CA PHE A 212 1.38 0.04 -4.05
C PHE A 212 2.35 -1.12 -4.25
N TYR A 213 2.13 -2.21 -3.55
CA TYR A 213 2.77 -3.48 -3.81
C TYR A 213 2.06 -4.22 -4.93
N PHE A 214 2.81 -4.74 -5.91
CA PHE A 214 2.25 -5.50 -7.02
C PHE A 214 2.57 -7.00 -6.88
N PRO A 215 1.66 -7.82 -6.34
CA PRO A 215 1.96 -9.19 -5.93
C PRO A 215 2.30 -10.13 -7.09
N PHE A 216 1.84 -9.85 -8.32
CA PHE A 216 2.16 -10.67 -9.49
C PHE A 216 3.63 -10.62 -9.90
N THR A 217 4.36 -9.60 -9.45
CA THR A 217 5.80 -9.43 -9.73
C THR A 217 6.63 -9.26 -8.46
N GLY A 218 5.99 -9.17 -7.29
CA GLY A 218 6.66 -8.96 -6.01
C GLY A 218 7.32 -7.58 -5.90
N GLU A 219 6.84 -6.59 -6.65
CA GLU A 219 7.46 -5.26 -6.74
C GLU A 219 6.74 -4.23 -5.86
N PRO A 220 7.44 -3.59 -4.92
CA PRO A 220 6.98 -2.37 -4.27
C PRO A 220 7.17 -1.19 -5.25
N ASN A 221 6.09 -0.46 -5.53
CA ASN A 221 6.07 0.69 -6.44
C ASN A 221 5.66 1.94 -5.67
N VAL A 222 6.34 3.05 -5.90
CA VAL A 222 6.05 4.31 -5.21
C VAL A 222 5.78 5.44 -6.19
N ASN A 223 4.95 6.36 -5.74
CA ASN A 223 4.58 7.56 -6.47
C ASN A 223 5.70 8.59 -6.37
N MET A 224 6.42 8.80 -7.48
CA MET A 224 7.53 9.75 -7.56
C MET A 224 7.08 11.21 -7.70
N ASP A 225 5.77 11.47 -7.82
CA ASP A 225 5.19 12.83 -7.91
C ASP A 225 4.77 13.37 -6.52
N SER A 226 4.61 12.48 -5.54
CA SER A 226 4.21 12.83 -4.17
C SER A 226 5.28 13.65 -3.42
N PRO A 227 4.93 14.38 -2.33
CA PRO A 227 5.88 15.16 -1.55
C PRO A 227 7.08 14.33 -1.05
N ALA A 228 8.29 14.86 -1.30
CA ALA A 228 9.53 14.12 -1.06
C ALA A 228 9.74 13.75 0.41
N ALA A 229 9.25 14.58 1.34
CA ALA A 229 9.38 14.37 2.78
C ALA A 229 8.73 13.04 3.26
N PHE A 230 7.71 12.56 2.58
CA PHE A 230 6.96 11.35 2.96
C PHE A 230 7.41 10.10 2.18
N LEU A 231 8.20 10.27 1.11
CA LEU A 231 8.59 9.18 0.23
C LEU A 231 9.36 8.04 0.93
N PRO A 232 10.33 8.29 1.84
CA PRO A 232 11.05 7.21 2.52
C PRO A 232 10.15 6.33 3.39
N ALA A 233 9.20 6.91 4.14
CA ALA A 233 8.24 6.14 4.93
C ALA A 233 7.29 5.33 4.05
N THR A 234 6.85 5.89 2.90
CA THR A 234 6.07 5.17 1.88
C THR A 234 6.88 3.99 1.31
N VAL A 235 8.16 4.18 1.01
CA VAL A 235 9.04 3.10 0.57
C VAL A 235 9.07 1.97 1.60
N CYS A 236 9.25 2.29 2.88
CA CYS A 236 9.25 1.29 3.94
C CYS A 236 7.89 0.57 4.08
N HIS A 237 6.77 1.28 3.89
CA HIS A 237 5.42 0.70 3.87
C HIS A 237 5.29 -0.34 2.75
N GLU A 238 5.65 0.00 1.51
CA GLU A 238 5.55 -0.91 0.38
C GLU A 238 6.50 -2.12 0.51
N LEU A 239 7.64 -1.91 1.15
CA LEU A 239 8.56 -2.99 1.50
C LEU A 239 7.97 -3.90 2.60
N ALA A 240 7.17 -3.39 3.54
CA ALA A 240 6.49 -4.22 4.53
C ALA A 240 5.52 -5.20 3.85
N HIS A 241 4.80 -4.75 2.82
CA HIS A 241 4.02 -5.64 1.97
C HIS A 241 4.89 -6.74 1.32
N GLN A 242 6.05 -6.38 0.78
CA GLN A 242 6.99 -7.34 0.18
C GLN A 242 7.54 -8.36 1.21
N ARG A 243 7.54 -8.01 2.50
CA ARG A 243 7.90 -8.92 3.62
C ARG A 243 6.72 -9.77 4.10
N GLY A 244 5.57 -9.68 3.42
CA GLY A 244 4.40 -10.51 3.65
C GLY A 244 3.42 -9.98 4.68
N ILE A 245 3.46 -8.69 4.99
CA ILE A 245 2.45 -8.01 5.80
C ILE A 245 1.38 -7.49 4.86
N THR A 246 0.12 -7.88 5.08
CA THR A 246 -0.99 -7.53 4.17
C THR A 246 -1.91 -6.45 4.72
N ALA A 247 -1.94 -6.26 6.04
CA ALA A 247 -2.77 -5.24 6.67
C ALA A 247 -2.11 -3.85 6.52
N GLU A 248 -2.87 -2.89 6.00
CA GLU A 248 -2.40 -1.54 5.69
C GLU A 248 -1.91 -0.79 6.93
N GLU A 249 -2.65 -0.90 8.03
CA GLU A 249 -2.28 -0.28 9.31
C GLU A 249 -0.99 -0.86 9.90
N GLU A 250 -0.76 -2.15 9.73
CA GLU A 250 0.48 -2.80 10.15
C GLU A 250 1.65 -2.37 9.26
N CYS A 251 1.44 -2.24 7.95
CA CYS A 251 2.46 -1.72 7.03
C CYS A 251 2.79 -0.25 7.30
N ASN A 252 1.80 0.58 7.64
CA ASN A 252 2.04 1.96 8.07
C ASN A 252 2.89 2.01 9.34
N PHE A 253 2.55 1.20 10.35
CA PHE A 253 3.33 1.10 11.59
C PHE A 253 4.77 0.64 11.33
N ILE A 254 4.95 -0.45 10.58
CA ILE A 254 6.27 -1.01 10.23
C ILE A 254 7.07 0.00 9.40
N GLY A 255 6.43 0.66 8.44
CA GLY A 255 7.07 1.67 7.60
C GLY A 255 7.59 2.85 8.41
N ILE A 256 6.80 3.36 9.35
CA ILE A 256 7.22 4.40 10.30
C ILE A 256 8.36 3.90 11.16
N LEU A 257 8.22 2.72 11.78
CA LEU A 257 9.23 2.17 12.68
C LEU A 257 10.58 1.93 11.99
N ALA A 258 10.58 1.39 10.76
CA ALA A 258 11.78 1.19 9.97
C ALA A 258 12.46 2.53 9.64
N ALA A 259 11.65 3.50 9.22
CA ALA A 259 12.16 4.81 8.83
C ALA A 259 12.77 5.56 10.02
N VAL A 260 12.13 5.60 11.19
CA VAL A 260 12.67 6.29 12.38
C VAL A 260 13.95 5.65 12.93
N ARG A 261 14.16 4.35 12.68
CA ARG A 261 15.36 3.61 13.09
C ARG A 261 16.49 3.64 12.05
N SER A 262 16.25 4.20 10.89
CA SER A 262 17.25 4.28 9.82
C SER A 262 18.43 5.14 10.23
N GLU A 263 19.65 4.78 9.79
CA GLU A 263 20.83 5.64 9.89
C GLU A 263 20.77 6.82 8.92
N ASP A 264 19.96 6.74 7.86
CA ASP A 264 19.77 7.81 6.89
C ASP A 264 18.87 8.92 7.45
N THR A 265 19.33 10.16 7.37
CA THR A 265 18.59 11.31 7.92
C THR A 265 17.28 11.56 7.22
N GLY A 266 17.20 11.36 5.89
CA GLY A 266 15.98 11.51 5.10
C GLY A 266 14.92 10.48 5.48
N TYR A 267 15.33 9.22 5.71
CA TYR A 267 14.43 8.18 6.20
C TYR A 267 13.95 8.50 7.61
N ARG A 268 14.85 8.87 8.54
CA ARG A 268 14.45 9.23 9.92
C ARG A 268 13.45 10.38 9.93
N TYR A 269 13.76 11.45 9.21
CA TYR A 269 12.86 12.60 9.11
C TYR A 269 11.47 12.19 8.61
N SER A 270 11.43 11.42 7.51
CA SER A 270 10.19 10.92 6.93
C SER A 270 9.38 10.06 7.89
N GLY A 271 10.04 9.19 8.65
CA GLY A 271 9.40 8.33 9.64
C GLY A 271 8.78 9.13 10.77
N TRP A 272 9.53 10.07 11.36
CA TRP A 272 9.03 10.95 12.41
C TRP A 272 7.88 11.83 11.90
N LEU A 273 7.99 12.39 10.70
CA LEU A 273 6.96 13.23 10.09
C LEU A 273 5.67 12.45 9.83
N THR A 274 5.79 11.25 9.28
CA THR A 274 4.63 10.40 8.97
C THR A 274 3.94 9.93 10.25
N GLY A 275 4.70 9.42 11.22
CA GLY A 275 4.15 8.99 12.51
C GLY A 275 3.54 10.14 13.31
N PHE A 276 4.20 11.31 13.31
CA PHE A 276 3.64 12.52 13.88
C PHE A 276 2.29 12.87 13.28
N GLY A 277 2.12 12.75 11.97
CA GLY A 277 0.84 13.02 11.30
C GLY A 277 -0.31 12.18 11.84
N TYR A 278 -0.11 10.87 12.06
CA TYR A 278 -1.12 9.98 12.65
C TYR A 278 -1.47 10.39 14.11
N LEU A 279 -0.45 10.54 14.94
CA LEU A 279 -0.61 10.88 16.36
C LEU A 279 -1.26 12.26 16.53
N PHE A 280 -0.78 13.26 15.79
CA PHE A 280 -1.25 14.64 15.88
C PHE A 280 -2.70 14.81 15.44
N ASN A 281 -3.13 14.07 14.38
CA ASN A 281 -4.52 14.06 13.96
C ASN A 281 -5.44 13.41 15.01
N ALA A 282 -4.99 12.33 15.66
CA ALA A 282 -5.75 11.68 16.73
C ALA A 282 -5.85 12.59 17.97
N LEU A 283 -4.75 13.24 18.36
CA LEU A 283 -4.69 14.13 19.51
C LEU A 283 -5.61 15.35 19.35
N TYR A 284 -5.81 15.83 18.11
CA TYR A 284 -6.74 16.93 17.84
C TYR A 284 -8.16 16.69 18.39
N SER A 285 -8.60 15.45 18.37
CA SER A 285 -9.93 15.06 18.85
C SER A 285 -9.92 14.62 20.32
N ALA A 286 -8.77 14.13 20.83
CA ALA A 286 -8.66 13.59 22.18
C ALA A 286 -8.31 14.66 23.23
N ASP A 287 -7.37 15.56 22.91
CA ASP A 287 -6.92 16.66 23.79
C ASP A 287 -6.52 17.88 22.96
N ARG A 288 -7.42 18.84 22.90
CA ARG A 288 -7.24 20.05 22.10
C ARG A 288 -6.18 21.01 22.65
N GLU A 289 -5.99 21.04 23.95
CA GLU A 289 -5.02 21.92 24.63
C GLU A 289 -3.59 21.40 24.39
N ALA A 290 -3.37 20.11 24.63
CA ALA A 290 -2.09 19.46 24.33
C ALA A 290 -1.76 19.55 22.82
N TRP A 291 -2.73 19.33 21.96
CA TRP A 291 -2.57 19.51 20.50
C TRP A 291 -2.11 20.93 20.14
N GLN A 292 -2.74 21.96 20.74
CA GLN A 292 -2.41 23.36 20.49
C GLN A 292 -0.97 23.67 20.93
N THR A 293 -0.59 23.20 22.12
CA THR A 293 0.75 23.38 22.69
C THR A 293 1.82 22.78 21.78
N ILE A 294 1.62 21.53 21.30
CA ILE A 294 2.55 20.86 20.42
C ILE A 294 2.62 21.58 19.06
N ARG A 295 1.47 21.99 18.50
CA ARG A 295 1.41 22.72 17.23
C ARG A 295 2.24 24.02 17.27
N ASP A 296 2.12 24.78 18.35
CA ASP A 296 2.75 26.10 18.49
C ASP A 296 4.28 25.99 18.73
N ALA A 297 4.75 24.79 19.12
CA ALA A 297 6.17 24.48 19.29
C ALA A 297 6.85 23.88 18.05
N LEU A 298 6.10 23.58 16.96
CA LEU A 298 6.69 22.98 15.76
C LEU A 298 7.61 23.98 15.01
N PRO A 299 8.77 23.52 14.52
CA PRO A 299 9.60 24.31 13.61
C PRO A 299 8.85 24.75 12.36
N ASP A 300 9.14 25.93 11.85
CA ASP A 300 8.54 26.46 10.62
C ASP A 300 8.77 25.55 9.42
N THR A 301 9.92 24.88 9.36
CA THR A 301 10.29 23.90 8.31
C THR A 301 9.38 22.68 8.33
N VAL A 302 9.03 22.15 9.49
CA VAL A 302 8.05 21.04 9.62
C VAL A 302 6.66 21.51 9.19
N VAL A 303 6.26 22.72 9.61
CA VAL A 303 4.98 23.31 9.21
C VAL A 303 4.93 23.53 7.69
N ALA A 304 6.05 23.92 7.05
CA ALA A 304 6.14 24.04 5.60
C ALA A 304 5.90 22.70 4.89
N ASP A 305 6.51 21.61 5.36
CA ASP A 305 6.32 20.28 4.79
C ASP A 305 4.86 19.79 4.92
N LEU A 306 4.24 19.96 6.09
CA LEU A 306 2.84 19.59 6.30
C LEU A 306 1.88 20.41 5.42
N ARG A 307 2.16 21.70 5.23
CA ARG A 307 1.39 22.56 4.31
C ARG A 307 1.58 22.16 2.87
N ALA A 308 2.80 21.86 2.45
CA ALA A 308 3.12 21.41 1.09
C ALA A 308 2.40 20.10 0.76
N ASP A 309 2.39 19.15 1.69
CA ASP A 309 1.64 17.88 1.54
C ASP A 309 0.14 18.13 1.38
N ASN A 310 -0.45 18.89 2.29
CA ASN A 310 -1.87 19.23 2.22
C ASN A 310 -2.23 19.95 0.90
N ALA A 311 -1.40 20.89 0.46
CA ALA A 311 -1.59 21.62 -0.79
C ALA A 311 -1.46 20.70 -2.02
N TYR A 312 -0.50 19.77 -1.98
CA TYR A 312 -0.33 18.78 -3.04
C TYR A 312 -1.56 17.90 -3.20
N TRP A 313 -2.02 17.26 -2.12
CA TRP A 313 -3.17 16.35 -2.17
C TRP A 313 -4.51 17.06 -2.41
N ALA A 314 -4.61 18.35 -2.07
CA ALA A 314 -5.80 19.16 -2.35
C ALA A 314 -6.08 19.29 -3.85
N GLN A 315 -5.06 19.28 -4.71
CA GLN A 315 -5.18 19.36 -6.17
C GLN A 315 -5.93 18.17 -6.78
N PHE A 316 -5.94 17.03 -6.10
CA PHE A 316 -6.55 15.78 -6.57
C PHE A 316 -7.92 15.49 -5.94
N ARG A 317 -8.46 16.41 -5.17
CA ARG A 317 -9.83 16.29 -4.63
C ARG A 317 -10.86 16.42 -5.74
N GLY A 318 -11.63 15.37 -6.02
CA GLY A 318 -12.63 15.39 -7.10
C GLY A 318 -13.40 14.08 -7.23
N VAL A 319 -14.06 13.89 -8.37
CA VAL A 319 -14.87 12.68 -8.62
C VAL A 319 -14.00 11.43 -8.70
N VAL A 320 -12.83 11.56 -9.36
CA VAL A 320 -11.91 10.41 -9.53
C VAL A 320 -11.40 9.90 -8.19
N SER A 321 -10.95 10.80 -7.31
CA SER A 321 -10.48 10.40 -5.98
C SER A 321 -11.59 9.79 -5.13
N LYS A 322 -12.80 10.35 -5.15
CA LYS A 322 -13.95 9.78 -4.42
C LYS A 322 -14.32 8.38 -4.88
N VAL A 323 -14.29 8.13 -6.19
CA VAL A 323 -14.51 6.78 -6.74
C VAL A 323 -13.40 5.84 -6.33
N SER A 324 -12.14 6.28 -6.42
CA SER A 324 -10.97 5.53 -5.97
C SER A 324 -11.10 5.15 -4.49
N ASP A 325 -11.35 6.12 -3.62
CA ASP A 325 -11.52 5.92 -2.17
C ASP A 325 -12.64 4.90 -1.87
N THR A 326 -13.79 5.00 -2.58
CA THR A 326 -14.92 4.07 -2.41
C THR A 326 -14.59 2.65 -2.85
N VAL A 327 -13.90 2.50 -3.99
CA VAL A 327 -13.50 1.19 -4.52
C VAL A 327 -12.47 0.55 -3.60
N TYR A 328 -11.49 1.34 -3.13
CA TYR A 328 -10.44 0.87 -2.24
C TYR A 328 -10.98 0.46 -0.87
N ASP A 329 -11.86 1.26 -0.26
CA ASP A 329 -12.55 0.92 1.00
C ASP A 329 -13.38 -0.37 0.86
N GLY A 330 -14.11 -0.53 -0.25
CA GLY A 330 -14.84 -1.76 -0.56
C GLY A 330 -13.92 -2.97 -0.74
N PHE A 331 -12.74 -2.77 -1.34
CA PHE A 331 -11.74 -3.80 -1.51
C PHE A 331 -11.16 -4.26 -0.16
N LEU A 332 -10.75 -3.34 0.71
CA LEU A 332 -10.23 -3.64 2.05
C LEU A 332 -11.27 -4.43 2.87
N LYS A 333 -12.51 -3.96 2.92
CA LYS A 333 -13.62 -4.63 3.64
C LYS A 333 -13.90 -6.04 3.11
N SER A 334 -13.81 -6.26 1.81
CA SER A 334 -14.05 -7.58 1.21
C SER A 334 -12.96 -8.61 1.56
N ASN A 335 -11.77 -8.12 1.94
CA ASN A 335 -10.63 -8.94 2.31
C ASN A 335 -10.41 -9.06 3.83
N GLY A 336 -11.34 -8.54 4.65
CA GLY A 336 -11.36 -8.78 6.09
C GLY A 336 -10.93 -7.58 6.95
N ASP A 337 -10.53 -6.47 6.34
CA ASP A 337 -10.36 -5.20 7.05
C ASP A 337 -11.74 -4.59 7.34
N THR A 338 -12.27 -4.86 8.55
CA THR A 338 -13.61 -4.42 8.95
C THR A 338 -13.71 -2.91 9.09
N ASP A 339 -12.60 -2.23 9.35
CA ASP A 339 -12.54 -0.80 9.60
C ASP A 339 -12.27 0.03 8.34
N GLY A 340 -11.73 -0.59 7.28
CA GLY A 340 -11.46 0.05 5.99
C GLY A 340 -10.62 1.32 6.17
N SER A 341 -11.03 2.41 5.53
CA SER A 341 -10.35 3.71 5.64
C SER A 341 -10.38 4.36 7.04
N LYS A 342 -11.04 3.75 8.05
CA LYS A 342 -11.02 4.18 9.46
C LYS A 342 -9.86 3.58 10.26
N SER A 343 -9.03 2.72 9.66
CA SER A 343 -7.88 2.05 10.28
C SER A 343 -6.77 3.00 10.77
N TYR A 344 -6.90 4.32 10.52
CA TYR A 344 -5.99 5.33 11.06
C TYR A 344 -5.86 5.29 12.59
N GLY A 345 -6.93 4.89 13.30
CA GLY A 345 -6.91 4.69 14.75
C GLY A 345 -5.95 3.56 15.16
N VAL A 346 -5.93 2.46 14.41
CA VAL A 346 -5.08 1.29 14.70
C VAL A 346 -3.59 1.64 14.58
N VAL A 347 -3.19 2.46 13.60
CA VAL A 347 -1.79 2.93 13.46
C VAL A 347 -1.39 3.74 14.69
N THR A 348 -2.25 4.67 15.11
CA THR A 348 -2.03 5.48 16.31
C THR A 348 -1.89 4.60 17.55
N ASP A 349 -2.79 3.64 17.73
CA ASP A 349 -2.78 2.73 18.87
C ASP A 349 -1.53 1.83 18.89
N LEU A 350 -1.05 1.37 17.72
CA LEU A 350 0.21 0.63 17.61
C LEU A 350 1.42 1.50 17.94
N LEU A 351 1.45 2.76 17.48
CA LEU A 351 2.52 3.70 17.82
C LEU A 351 2.54 4.00 19.31
N VAL A 352 1.37 4.23 19.90
CA VAL A 352 1.29 4.45 21.36
C VAL A 352 1.66 3.19 22.13
N ALA A 353 1.22 2.00 21.71
CA ALA A 353 1.57 0.74 22.37
C ALA A 353 3.06 0.42 22.32
N TYR A 354 3.78 0.94 21.33
CA TYR A 354 5.20 0.68 21.13
C TYR A 354 6.11 1.73 21.77
N PHE A 355 5.73 3.00 21.75
CA PHE A 355 6.56 4.13 22.20
C PHE A 355 6.12 4.71 23.56
N GLY A 356 4.92 4.36 24.05
CA GLY A 356 4.33 4.80 25.32
C GLY A 356 4.45 3.76 26.42
#